data_ce1e83712d3b805ca6e5f06cf362dde2
#
_entry.id   ce1e83712d3b805ca6e5f06cf362dde2
#
_cell.length_a   1.000
_cell.length_b   1.000
_cell.length_c   1.000
_cell.angle_alpha   90.00
_cell.angle_beta   90.00
_cell.angle_gamma   90.00
#
_symmetry.space_group_name_H-M   'P 1'
#
loop_
_entity.id
_entity.type
_entity.pdbx_description
1 polymer ?
#
loop_
_entity_poly.entity_id
_entity_poly.type
_entity_poly.pdbx_seq_one_letter_code
_entity_poly.pdbx_strand_id
1 'polypeptide(L)'
;MSDVKLKPTYWRTCRALANEDRLRLFKAVVENEGRFSVRQYARLLGLQDDVASVYLRQMNARGLLGVKREHIKVFYNLNRDRSLPQAAELQQTLATYMRGNLPAGWEDTLVRIFKGFTHFNRLAIIARLAKGDATLPELERAAGTIVKSTYHHLRFLYAAGVVDTYRVGRGSSLYFLKEPTHPVTKVLLRHVLDEEYSRNSNYNPVVGCLDKASRIVLAKIRREEGVTPTNWKNRRGTGVSRKKLSPKAQRAMLEA
;
A
#
# COMPACT_ATOMS: atom_id res chain seq x y z
N MET A 1 -2.52 -14.25 -32.93
CA MET A 1 -1.44 -14.12 -31.95
C MET A 1 -2.11 -13.91 -30.60
N SER A 2 -2.09 -14.93 -29.75
CA SER A 2 -2.67 -14.85 -28.40
C SER A 2 -1.81 -13.89 -27.56
N ASP A 3 -2.39 -12.78 -27.12
CA ASP A 3 -1.78 -11.89 -26.13
C ASP A 3 -1.48 -12.72 -24.87
N VAL A 4 -0.22 -13.08 -24.69
CA VAL A 4 0.26 -13.64 -23.43
C VAL A 4 0.15 -12.52 -22.38
N LYS A 5 -1.01 -12.43 -21.75
CA LYS A 5 -1.22 -11.56 -20.59
C LYS A 5 -0.30 -12.07 -19.46
N LEU A 6 0.90 -11.51 -19.38
CA LEU A 6 1.78 -11.70 -18.24
C LEU A 6 0.98 -11.45 -16.98
N LYS A 7 0.88 -12.44 -16.07
CA LYS A 7 0.24 -12.25 -14.76
C LYS A 7 0.87 -11.03 -14.10
N PRO A 8 0.16 -9.93 -13.95
CA PRO A 8 0.75 -8.73 -13.39
C PRO A 8 1.05 -9.00 -11.93
N THR A 9 2.33 -8.96 -11.59
CA THR A 9 2.71 -8.99 -10.19
C THR A 9 2.14 -7.74 -9.51
N TYR A 10 1.53 -7.91 -8.36
CA TYR A 10 0.76 -6.91 -7.63
C TYR A 10 1.50 -5.55 -7.48
N TRP A 11 2.80 -5.60 -7.15
CA TRP A 11 3.63 -4.39 -7.04
C TRP A 11 3.74 -3.59 -8.36
N ARG A 12 3.61 -4.26 -9.52
CA ARG A 12 3.61 -3.58 -10.83
C ARG A 12 2.31 -2.83 -11.07
N THR A 13 1.18 -3.36 -10.58
CA THR A 13 -0.12 -2.67 -10.62
C THR A 13 -0.08 -1.41 -9.76
N CYS A 14 0.44 -1.51 -8.54
CA CYS A 14 0.65 -0.34 -7.69
C CYS A 14 1.59 0.70 -8.33
N ARG A 15 2.64 0.24 -9.02
CA ARG A 15 3.56 1.12 -9.75
C ARG A 15 2.87 1.89 -10.88
N ALA A 16 1.87 1.30 -11.54
CA ALA A 16 1.08 1.99 -12.55
C ALA A 16 0.25 3.14 -11.97
N LEU A 17 -0.11 3.10 -10.68
CA LEU A 17 -0.90 4.12 -9.99
C LEU A 17 -0.07 5.08 -9.12
N ALA A 18 1.22 4.84 -8.92
CA ALA A 18 2.09 5.66 -8.10
C ALA A 18 2.60 6.94 -8.82
N ASN A 19 1.70 7.64 -9.50
CA ASN A 19 1.99 8.87 -10.26
C ASN A 19 0.71 9.73 -10.32
N GLU A 20 0.84 11.03 -10.08
CA GLU A 20 -0.29 11.97 -10.00
C GLU A 20 -1.09 12.06 -11.28
N ASP A 21 -0.44 12.22 -12.43
CA ASP A 21 -1.14 12.35 -13.72
C ASP A 21 -1.93 11.10 -14.08
N ARG A 22 -1.39 9.91 -13.73
CA ARG A 22 -2.11 8.65 -13.94
C ARG A 22 -3.33 8.52 -13.01
N LEU A 23 -3.23 9.03 -11.78
CA LEU A 23 -4.37 9.09 -10.88
C LEU A 23 -5.42 10.08 -11.36
N ARG A 24 -5.02 11.25 -11.85
CA ARG A 24 -5.91 12.24 -12.47
C ARG A 24 -6.59 11.69 -13.73
N LEU A 25 -5.82 10.98 -14.58
CA LEU A 25 -6.38 10.28 -15.74
C LEU A 25 -7.40 9.20 -15.33
N PHE A 26 -7.06 8.38 -14.33
CA PHE A 26 -7.99 7.38 -13.83
C PHE A 26 -9.27 8.02 -13.29
N LYS A 27 -9.15 9.11 -12.51
CA LYS A 27 -10.30 9.90 -12.01
C LYS A 27 -11.15 10.43 -13.17
N ALA A 28 -10.52 11.01 -14.19
CA ALA A 28 -11.23 11.51 -15.37
C ALA A 28 -12.00 10.39 -16.10
N VAL A 29 -11.44 9.16 -16.18
CA VAL A 29 -12.16 7.99 -16.73
C VAL A 29 -13.35 7.62 -15.84
N VAL A 30 -13.22 7.69 -14.52
CA VAL A 30 -14.30 7.43 -13.56
C VAL A 30 -15.43 8.43 -13.73
N GLU A 31 -15.12 9.73 -13.82
CA GLU A 31 -16.11 10.82 -13.90
C GLU A 31 -16.84 10.85 -15.23
N ASN A 32 -16.14 10.53 -16.30
CA ASN A 32 -16.72 10.54 -17.65
C ASN A 32 -17.21 9.15 -18.11
N GLU A 33 -17.21 8.15 -17.22
CA GLU A 33 -17.67 6.78 -17.51
C GLU A 33 -17.04 6.16 -18.77
N GLY A 34 -15.81 6.59 -19.09
CA GLY A 34 -15.10 6.10 -20.28
C GLY A 34 -15.61 6.62 -21.62
N ARG A 35 -16.43 7.68 -21.64
CA ARG A 35 -17.00 8.24 -22.89
C ARG A 35 -16.01 9.08 -23.69
N PHE A 36 -14.90 9.49 -23.09
CA PHE A 36 -13.90 10.34 -23.75
C PHE A 36 -12.85 9.50 -24.48
N SER A 37 -12.44 9.98 -25.65
CA SER A 37 -11.27 9.48 -26.36
C SER A 37 -9.97 9.91 -25.65
N VAL A 38 -8.85 9.25 -25.99
CA VAL A 38 -7.52 9.58 -25.43
C VAL A 38 -7.19 11.07 -25.56
N ARG A 39 -7.45 11.65 -26.74
CA ARG A 39 -7.22 13.06 -27.01
C ARG A 39 -8.07 14.00 -26.14
N GLN A 40 -9.30 13.62 -25.85
CA GLN A 40 -10.17 14.40 -24.96
C GLN A 40 -9.68 14.37 -23.52
N TYR A 41 -9.22 13.20 -23.02
CA TYR A 41 -8.58 13.11 -21.71
C TYR A 41 -7.28 13.91 -21.64
N ALA A 42 -6.46 13.85 -22.67
CA ALA A 42 -5.22 14.63 -22.75
C ALA A 42 -5.48 16.13 -22.63
N ARG A 43 -6.43 16.65 -23.41
CA ARG A 43 -6.84 18.07 -23.36
C ARG A 43 -7.42 18.47 -21.99
N LEU A 44 -8.27 17.63 -21.40
CA LEU A 44 -8.89 17.89 -20.09
C LEU A 44 -7.84 18.09 -18.99
N LEU A 45 -6.73 17.36 -19.07
CA LEU A 45 -5.69 17.34 -18.03
C LEU A 45 -4.42 18.13 -18.42
N GLY A 46 -4.40 18.78 -19.58
CA GLY A 46 -3.22 19.50 -20.07
C GLY A 46 -2.03 18.58 -20.37
N LEU A 47 -2.28 17.32 -20.72
CA LEU A 47 -1.26 16.35 -21.08
C LEU A 47 -1.06 16.30 -22.61
N GLN A 48 0.10 15.83 -23.05
CA GLN A 48 0.31 15.48 -24.45
C GLN A 48 -0.42 14.18 -24.82
N ASP A 49 -0.89 14.05 -26.04
CA ASP A 49 -1.70 12.92 -26.51
C ASP A 49 -0.97 11.58 -26.38
N ASP A 50 0.32 11.55 -26.65
CA ASP A 50 1.19 10.37 -26.53
C ASP A 50 1.39 9.97 -25.06
N VAL A 51 1.60 10.92 -24.17
CA VAL A 51 1.72 10.70 -22.71
C VAL A 51 0.43 10.10 -22.15
N ALA A 52 -0.72 10.71 -22.46
CA ALA A 52 -2.02 10.19 -22.03
C ALA A 52 -2.27 8.77 -22.57
N SER A 53 -1.92 8.52 -23.84
CA SER A 53 -2.02 7.21 -24.48
C SER A 53 -1.16 6.16 -23.78
N VAL A 54 0.08 6.49 -23.44
CA VAL A 54 1.00 5.59 -22.71
C VAL A 54 0.43 5.28 -21.33
N TYR A 55 -0.03 6.26 -20.59
CA TYR A 55 -0.56 6.09 -19.24
C TYR A 55 -1.83 5.23 -19.22
N LEU A 56 -2.77 5.47 -20.11
CA LEU A 56 -3.99 4.68 -20.25
C LEU A 56 -3.70 3.23 -20.64
N ARG A 57 -2.76 3.01 -21.58
CA ARG A 57 -2.30 1.66 -21.95
C ARG A 57 -1.65 0.94 -20.79
N GLN A 58 -0.82 1.62 -20.00
CA GLN A 58 -0.21 1.03 -18.80
C GLN A 58 -1.27 0.58 -17.79
N MET A 59 -2.28 1.38 -17.53
CA MET A 59 -3.38 1.02 -16.62
C MET A 59 -4.23 -0.13 -17.18
N ASN A 60 -4.52 -0.14 -18.48
CA ASN A 60 -5.21 -1.24 -19.14
C ASN A 60 -4.41 -2.55 -19.06
N ALA A 61 -3.11 -2.51 -19.34
CA ALA A 61 -2.23 -3.68 -19.24
C ALA A 61 -2.14 -4.28 -17.82
N ARG A 62 -2.58 -3.56 -16.80
CA ARG A 62 -2.66 -4.01 -15.40
C ARG A 62 -4.08 -4.41 -14.97
N GLY A 63 -5.04 -4.43 -15.90
CA GLY A 63 -6.43 -4.76 -15.59
C GLY A 63 -7.19 -3.68 -14.82
N LEU A 64 -6.62 -2.46 -14.74
CA LEU A 64 -7.24 -1.33 -14.06
C LEU A 64 -8.26 -0.60 -14.94
N LEU A 65 -8.15 -0.73 -16.26
CA LEU A 65 -9.08 -0.16 -17.24
C LEU A 65 -9.38 -1.21 -18.31
N GLY A 66 -10.61 -1.22 -18.79
CA GLY A 66 -11.01 -1.87 -20.04
C GLY A 66 -10.72 -0.98 -21.23
N VAL A 67 -10.66 -1.55 -22.42
CA VAL A 67 -10.48 -0.82 -23.67
C VAL A 67 -11.57 -1.20 -24.67
N LYS A 68 -12.14 -0.19 -25.35
CA LYS A 68 -13.04 -0.34 -26.47
C LYS A 68 -12.48 0.43 -27.65
N ARG A 69 -12.49 -0.17 -28.84
CA ARG A 69 -12.09 0.49 -30.09
C ARG A 69 -13.32 0.73 -30.95
N GLU A 70 -13.48 1.95 -31.39
CA GLU A 70 -14.53 2.34 -32.34
C GLU A 70 -13.86 3.07 -33.51
N HIS A 71 -13.79 2.42 -34.65
CA HIS A 71 -13.05 2.88 -35.83
C HIS A 71 -11.58 3.21 -35.45
N ILE A 72 -11.16 4.45 -35.63
CA ILE A 72 -9.82 4.95 -35.31
C ILE A 72 -9.68 5.45 -33.87
N LYS A 73 -10.78 5.49 -33.08
CA LYS A 73 -10.79 6.01 -31.71
C LYS A 73 -10.65 4.89 -30.69
N VAL A 74 -9.90 5.15 -29.66
CA VAL A 74 -9.72 4.26 -28.51
C VAL A 74 -10.36 4.91 -27.29
N PHE A 75 -11.21 4.13 -26.61
CA PHE A 75 -11.90 4.52 -25.38
C PHE A 75 -11.47 3.60 -24.25
N TYR A 76 -11.20 4.17 -23.09
CA TYR A 76 -10.90 3.43 -21.87
C TYR A 76 -12.04 3.57 -20.88
N ASN A 77 -12.43 2.47 -20.25
CA ASN A 77 -13.58 2.41 -19.34
C ASN A 77 -13.27 1.58 -18.09
N LEU A 78 -14.22 1.54 -17.16
CA LEU A 78 -14.11 0.75 -15.93
C LEU A 78 -14.57 -0.70 -16.11
N ASN A 79 -14.49 -1.25 -17.31
CA ASN A 79 -14.89 -2.63 -17.54
C ASN A 79 -13.92 -3.58 -16.81
N ARG A 80 -14.47 -4.41 -15.93
CA ARG A 80 -13.68 -5.28 -15.06
C ARG A 80 -13.12 -6.46 -15.82
N ASP A 81 -11.82 -6.63 -15.79
CA ASP A 81 -11.20 -7.88 -16.21
C ASP A 81 -11.39 -8.93 -15.09
N ARG A 82 -12.39 -9.81 -15.26
CA ARG A 82 -12.70 -10.88 -14.29
C ARG A 82 -11.57 -11.90 -14.14
N SER A 83 -10.63 -11.94 -15.07
CA SER A 83 -9.45 -12.79 -14.98
C SER A 83 -8.41 -12.30 -13.96
N LEU A 84 -8.55 -11.05 -13.48
CA LEU A 84 -7.65 -10.38 -12.54
C LEU A 84 -8.44 -9.83 -11.34
N PRO A 85 -8.95 -10.68 -10.43
CA PRO A 85 -9.86 -10.26 -9.37
C PRO A 85 -9.27 -9.20 -8.45
N GLN A 86 -7.98 -9.26 -8.15
CA GLN A 86 -7.30 -8.26 -7.32
C GLN A 86 -7.26 -6.87 -8.00
N ALA A 87 -7.02 -6.83 -9.32
CA ALA A 87 -7.05 -5.57 -10.06
C ALA A 87 -8.47 -5.00 -10.15
N ALA A 88 -9.48 -5.87 -10.35
CA ALA A 88 -10.88 -5.49 -10.40
C ALA A 88 -11.36 -4.90 -9.06
N GLU A 89 -10.97 -5.49 -7.94
CA GLU A 89 -11.31 -4.98 -6.62
C GLU A 89 -10.61 -3.65 -6.32
N LEU A 90 -9.33 -3.53 -6.65
CA LEU A 90 -8.59 -2.27 -6.50
C LEU A 90 -9.21 -1.17 -7.37
N GLN A 91 -9.57 -1.48 -8.63
CA GLN A 91 -10.27 -0.57 -9.53
C GLN A 91 -11.57 -0.07 -8.90
N GLN A 92 -12.40 -0.99 -8.39
CA GLN A 92 -13.67 -0.64 -7.77
C GLN A 92 -13.49 0.25 -6.54
N THR A 93 -12.58 -0.11 -5.65
CA THR A 93 -12.30 0.65 -4.43
C THR A 93 -11.82 2.06 -4.77
N LEU A 94 -10.91 2.15 -5.74
CA LEU A 94 -10.36 3.43 -6.19
C LEU A 94 -11.44 4.29 -6.85
N ALA A 95 -12.27 3.70 -7.73
CA ALA A 95 -13.38 4.41 -8.37
C ALA A 95 -14.42 4.89 -7.36
N THR A 96 -14.77 4.07 -6.36
CA THR A 96 -15.68 4.47 -5.28
C THR A 96 -15.09 5.62 -4.46
N TYR A 97 -13.82 5.55 -4.11
CA TYR A 97 -13.13 6.63 -3.39
C TYR A 97 -13.12 7.94 -4.20
N MET A 98 -12.85 7.85 -5.53
CA MET A 98 -12.77 9.02 -6.42
C MET A 98 -14.12 9.66 -6.76
N ARG A 99 -15.23 8.93 -6.61
CA ARG A 99 -16.59 9.50 -6.74
C ARG A 99 -17.05 10.23 -5.48
N GLY A 100 -16.38 10.03 -4.36
CA GLY A 100 -16.67 10.71 -3.10
C GLY A 100 -16.10 12.14 -3.07
N ASN A 101 -16.30 12.79 -1.92
CA ASN A 101 -15.71 14.09 -1.68
C ASN A 101 -14.20 13.93 -1.36
N LEU A 102 -13.35 14.26 -2.31
CA LEU A 102 -11.91 14.10 -2.19
C LEU A 102 -11.31 15.27 -1.37
N PRO A 103 -10.47 14.99 -0.37
CA PRO A 103 -9.76 16.01 0.36
C PRO A 103 -8.70 16.68 -0.53
N ALA A 104 -8.32 17.91 -0.19
CA ALA A 104 -7.19 18.56 -0.85
C ALA A 104 -5.92 17.71 -0.73
N GLY A 105 -5.15 17.57 -1.81
CA GLY A 105 -3.94 16.75 -1.86
C GLY A 105 -4.19 15.24 -1.87
N TRP A 106 -5.37 14.81 -2.32
CA TRP A 106 -5.73 13.39 -2.46
C TRP A 106 -4.76 12.64 -3.39
N GLU A 107 -4.27 13.28 -4.45
CA GLU A 107 -3.30 12.71 -5.39
C GLU A 107 -2.02 12.31 -4.65
N ASP A 108 -1.44 13.25 -3.90
CA ASP A 108 -0.21 13.03 -3.15
C ASP A 108 -0.40 11.94 -2.07
N THR A 109 -1.57 11.89 -1.44
CA THR A 109 -1.93 10.84 -0.49
C THR A 109 -1.97 9.47 -1.16
N LEU A 110 -2.65 9.33 -2.30
CA LEU A 110 -2.70 8.07 -3.04
C LEU A 110 -1.33 7.68 -3.60
N VAL A 111 -0.55 8.63 -4.11
CA VAL A 111 0.83 8.38 -4.58
C VAL A 111 1.69 7.82 -3.45
N ARG A 112 1.62 8.38 -2.23
CA ARG A 112 2.33 7.84 -1.06
C ARG A 112 1.87 6.44 -0.72
N ILE A 113 0.56 6.19 -0.71
CA ILE A 113 0.00 4.86 -0.47
C ILE A 113 0.54 3.88 -1.51
N PHE A 114 0.36 4.16 -2.80
CA PHE A 114 0.82 3.24 -3.84
C PHE A 114 2.33 3.02 -3.81
N LYS A 115 3.14 4.07 -3.57
CA LYS A 115 4.60 3.93 -3.40
C LYS A 115 4.98 2.95 -2.28
N GLY A 116 4.18 2.79 -1.25
CA GLY A 116 4.36 1.76 -0.22
C GLY A 116 4.36 0.33 -0.77
N PHE A 117 3.65 0.07 -1.86
CA PHE A 117 3.43 -1.26 -2.42
C PHE A 117 4.13 -1.49 -3.78
N THR A 118 5.02 -0.60 -4.23
CA THR A 118 5.66 -0.68 -5.56
C THR A 118 6.93 -1.51 -5.62
N HIS A 119 7.30 -2.25 -4.59
CA HIS A 119 8.56 -3.02 -4.57
C HIS A 119 8.39 -4.31 -3.77
N PHE A 120 8.89 -5.44 -4.32
CA PHE A 120 8.76 -6.75 -3.68
C PHE A 120 9.37 -6.81 -2.26
N ASN A 121 10.49 -6.13 -1.99
CA ASN A 121 11.09 -6.07 -0.65
C ASN A 121 10.14 -5.42 0.37
N ARG A 122 9.33 -4.43 -0.04
CA ARG A 122 8.32 -3.84 0.84
C ARG A 122 7.19 -4.80 1.13
N LEU A 123 6.78 -5.60 0.13
CA LEU A 123 5.78 -6.64 0.33
C LEU A 123 6.32 -7.74 1.26
N ALA A 124 7.60 -8.11 1.15
CA ALA A 124 8.25 -9.06 2.06
C ALA A 124 8.32 -8.53 3.51
N ILE A 125 8.60 -7.24 3.70
CA ILE A 125 8.54 -6.59 5.02
C ILE A 125 7.11 -6.65 5.59
N ILE A 126 6.09 -6.32 4.80
CA ILE A 126 4.68 -6.41 5.20
C ILE A 126 4.33 -7.85 5.60
N ALA A 127 4.69 -8.83 4.79
CA ALA A 127 4.43 -10.25 5.05
C ALA A 127 5.14 -10.74 6.35
N ARG A 128 6.38 -10.28 6.62
CA ARG A 128 7.06 -10.59 7.89
C ARG A 128 6.32 -9.97 9.08
N LEU A 129 5.91 -8.70 8.97
CA LEU A 129 5.21 -7.99 10.04
C LEU A 129 3.78 -8.52 10.27
N ALA A 130 3.18 -9.18 9.29
CA ALA A 130 1.91 -9.87 9.48
C ALA A 130 2.00 -11.06 10.44
N LYS A 131 3.20 -11.62 10.61
CA LYS A 131 3.48 -12.72 11.57
C LYS A 131 3.78 -12.23 12.99
N GLY A 132 3.78 -10.92 13.19
CA GLY A 132 4.05 -10.25 14.47
C GLY A 132 5.10 -9.15 14.35
N ASP A 133 5.28 -8.41 15.43
CA ASP A 133 6.26 -7.34 15.53
C ASP A 133 7.67 -7.87 15.24
N ALA A 134 8.51 -7.05 14.63
CA ALA A 134 9.84 -7.47 14.20
C ALA A 134 10.91 -6.41 14.47
N THR A 135 12.11 -6.88 14.73
CA THR A 135 13.33 -6.06 14.80
C THR A 135 13.84 -5.72 13.41
N LEU A 136 14.70 -4.70 13.31
CA LEU A 136 15.31 -4.33 12.02
C LEU A 136 16.08 -5.50 11.37
N PRO A 137 16.94 -6.28 12.08
CA PRO A 137 17.61 -7.42 11.49
C PRO A 137 16.68 -8.51 10.94
N GLU A 138 15.50 -8.70 11.55
CA GLU A 138 14.51 -9.65 11.03
C GLU A 138 13.86 -9.14 9.74
N LEU A 139 13.62 -7.82 9.64
CA LEU A 139 13.11 -7.19 8.42
C LEU A 139 14.14 -7.21 7.29
N GLU A 140 15.41 -7.04 7.60
CA GLU A 140 16.52 -7.17 6.64
C GLU A 140 16.57 -8.57 6.04
N ARG A 141 16.52 -9.60 6.89
CA ARG A 141 16.48 -11.00 6.44
C ARG A 141 15.25 -11.29 5.59
N ALA A 142 14.08 -10.83 6.01
CA ALA A 142 12.83 -11.03 5.27
C ALA A 142 12.85 -10.34 3.90
N ALA A 143 13.41 -9.14 3.81
CA ALA A 143 13.52 -8.38 2.57
C ALA A 143 14.70 -8.80 1.70
N GLY A 144 15.65 -9.59 2.22
CA GLY A 144 16.89 -9.94 1.51
C GLY A 144 17.75 -8.71 1.20
N THR A 145 17.82 -7.73 2.12
CA THR A 145 18.49 -6.45 1.92
C THR A 145 19.39 -6.09 3.08
N ILE A 146 20.24 -5.07 2.88
CA ILE A 146 21.08 -4.50 3.94
C ILE A 146 20.37 -3.39 4.71
N VAL A 147 20.86 -3.04 5.89
CA VAL A 147 20.32 -2.01 6.82
C VAL A 147 19.85 -0.74 6.10
N LYS A 148 20.72 -0.13 5.30
CA LYS A 148 20.44 1.14 4.59
C LYS A 148 19.24 1.01 3.64
N SER A 149 19.18 -0.08 2.89
CA SER A 149 18.06 -0.35 1.97
C SER A 149 16.77 -0.64 2.72
N THR A 150 16.83 -1.38 3.83
CA THR A 150 15.67 -1.67 4.67
C THR A 150 15.07 -0.38 5.25
N TYR A 151 15.89 0.54 5.77
CA TYR A 151 15.40 1.86 6.19
C TYR A 151 14.75 2.65 5.05
N HIS A 152 15.33 2.58 3.84
CA HIS A 152 14.72 3.21 2.67
C HIS A 152 13.33 2.62 2.37
N HIS A 153 13.18 1.29 2.41
CA HIS A 153 11.88 0.64 2.23
C HIS A 153 10.88 0.99 3.34
N LEU A 154 11.32 0.97 4.60
CA LEU A 154 10.50 1.35 5.74
C LEU A 154 9.98 2.78 5.62
N ARG A 155 10.78 3.73 5.12
CA ARG A 155 10.34 5.11 4.90
C ARG A 155 9.11 5.21 3.99
N PHE A 156 9.03 4.39 2.94
CA PHE A 156 7.84 4.36 2.07
C PHE A 156 6.64 3.73 2.76
N LEU A 157 6.85 2.68 3.56
CA LEU A 157 5.80 2.03 4.32
C LEU A 157 5.25 2.95 5.42
N TYR A 158 6.09 3.72 6.09
CA TYR A 158 5.67 4.78 7.01
C TYR A 158 4.83 5.86 6.31
N ALA A 159 5.33 6.36 5.16
CA ALA A 159 4.62 7.38 4.39
C ALA A 159 3.26 6.88 3.88
N ALA A 160 3.13 5.58 3.61
CA ALA A 160 1.88 4.93 3.23
C ALA A 160 0.95 4.63 4.43
N GLY A 161 1.39 4.88 5.66
CA GLY A 161 0.64 4.59 6.88
C GLY A 161 0.46 3.09 7.18
N VAL A 162 1.35 2.25 6.66
CA VAL A 162 1.26 0.77 6.77
C VAL A 162 2.06 0.26 7.95
N VAL A 163 3.20 0.88 8.27
CA VAL A 163 4.13 0.45 9.32
C VAL A 163 4.32 1.56 10.33
N ASP A 164 4.50 1.18 11.58
CA ASP A 164 4.94 2.07 12.64
C ASP A 164 5.99 1.37 13.52
N THR A 165 6.57 2.10 14.47
CA THR A 165 7.63 1.57 15.34
C THR A 165 7.48 2.09 16.77
N TYR A 166 7.86 1.25 17.72
CA TYR A 166 8.00 1.64 19.13
C TYR A 166 9.33 1.12 19.70
N ARG A 167 9.76 1.69 20.81
CA ARG A 167 11.01 1.29 21.48
C ARG A 167 10.75 0.30 22.59
N VAL A 168 11.61 -0.72 22.65
CA VAL A 168 11.64 -1.70 23.73
C VAL A 168 13.00 -1.60 24.43
N GLY A 169 12.99 -1.31 25.71
CA GLY A 169 14.21 -1.23 26.53
C GLY A 169 15.24 -0.18 26.06
N ARG A 170 16.52 -0.45 26.36
CA ARG A 170 17.64 0.44 26.04
C ARG A 170 18.14 0.22 24.59
N GLY A 171 17.42 0.74 23.61
CA GLY A 171 18.00 0.86 22.26
C GLY A 171 17.38 0.03 21.14
N SER A 172 16.54 -0.95 21.42
CA SER A 172 15.85 -1.76 20.39
C SER A 172 14.56 -1.10 19.95
N SER A 173 14.30 -1.09 18.63
CA SER A 173 13.03 -0.68 18.06
C SER A 173 12.34 -1.90 17.46
N LEU A 174 11.06 -2.07 17.75
CA LEU A 174 10.19 -3.03 17.10
C LEU A 174 9.29 -2.31 16.10
N TYR A 175 9.11 -2.94 14.97
CA TYR A 175 8.28 -2.49 13.86
C TYR A 175 7.02 -3.34 13.83
N PHE A 176 5.88 -2.73 13.51
CA PHE A 176 4.59 -3.41 13.46
C PHE A 176 3.71 -2.90 12.32
N LEU A 177 2.74 -3.71 11.90
CA LEU A 177 1.73 -3.26 10.95
C LEU A 177 0.72 -2.36 11.66
N LYS A 178 0.57 -1.15 11.12
CA LYS A 178 -0.45 -0.21 11.55
C LYS A 178 -1.80 -0.60 10.94
N GLU A 179 -2.88 -0.48 11.71
CA GLU A 179 -4.21 -0.66 11.17
C GLU A 179 -4.51 0.43 10.14
N PRO A 180 -4.81 0.06 8.88
CA PRO A 180 -5.01 1.03 7.82
C PRO A 180 -6.34 1.74 7.98
N THR A 181 -6.34 3.07 7.92
CA THR A 181 -7.55 3.90 7.94
C THR A 181 -8.09 4.18 6.54
N HIS A 182 -7.22 4.28 5.55
CA HIS A 182 -7.59 4.60 4.18
C HIS A 182 -8.11 3.36 3.42
N PRO A 183 -9.25 3.43 2.70
CA PRO A 183 -9.86 2.26 2.04
C PRO A 183 -8.94 1.59 1.03
N VAL A 184 -8.19 2.37 0.24
CA VAL A 184 -7.22 1.82 -0.72
C VAL A 184 -6.11 1.06 0.00
N THR A 185 -5.59 1.56 1.13
CA THR A 185 -4.56 0.86 1.91
C THR A 185 -5.09 -0.46 2.48
N LYS A 186 -6.36 -0.50 2.92
CA LYS A 186 -7.01 -1.73 3.41
C LYS A 186 -7.01 -2.84 2.35
N VAL A 187 -7.44 -2.50 1.14
CA VAL A 187 -7.48 -3.45 0.01
C VAL A 187 -6.07 -3.89 -0.37
N LEU A 188 -5.13 -2.94 -0.50
CA LEU A 188 -3.75 -3.24 -0.85
C LEU A 188 -3.09 -4.18 0.16
N LEU A 189 -3.27 -3.92 1.44
CA LEU A 189 -2.70 -4.74 2.51
C LEU A 189 -3.31 -6.15 2.50
N ARG A 190 -4.63 -6.27 2.37
CA ARG A 190 -5.30 -7.56 2.29
C ARG A 190 -4.77 -8.38 1.12
N HIS A 191 -4.66 -7.81 -0.09
CA HIS A 191 -4.15 -8.55 -1.25
C HIS A 191 -2.71 -9.06 -1.06
N VAL A 192 -1.84 -8.29 -0.39
CA VAL A 192 -0.48 -8.76 -0.06
C VAL A 192 -0.52 -9.94 0.89
N LEU A 193 -1.39 -9.90 1.89
CA LEU A 193 -1.52 -10.96 2.88
C LEU A 193 -2.16 -12.21 2.27
N ASP A 194 -3.16 -12.07 1.42
CA ASP A 194 -3.81 -13.18 0.71
C ASP A 194 -2.85 -13.85 -0.28
N GLU A 195 -2.00 -13.09 -0.98
CA GLU A 195 -0.99 -13.64 -1.89
C GLU A 195 0.09 -14.42 -1.14
N GLU A 196 0.55 -13.93 0.01
CA GLU A 196 1.50 -14.64 0.87
C GLU A 196 0.88 -15.91 1.45
N TYR A 197 -0.39 -15.88 1.85
CA TYR A 197 -1.15 -17.04 2.30
C TYR A 197 -1.23 -18.13 1.23
N SER A 198 -1.52 -17.74 -0.02
CA SER A 198 -1.64 -18.68 -1.13
C SER A 198 -0.31 -19.35 -1.51
N ARG A 199 0.83 -18.68 -1.23
CA ARG A 199 2.18 -19.23 -1.46
C ARG A 199 2.67 -20.15 -0.34
N ASN A 200 2.15 -19.99 0.86
CA ASN A 200 2.60 -20.67 2.06
C ASN A 200 1.47 -21.56 2.62
N SER A 201 1.33 -22.79 2.09
CA SER A 201 0.29 -23.74 2.53
C SER A 201 0.34 -24.07 4.04
N ASN A 202 1.45 -23.77 4.72
CA ASN A 202 1.62 -23.93 6.17
C ASN A 202 1.32 -22.64 6.96
N TYR A 203 0.91 -21.55 6.30
CA TYR A 203 0.57 -20.30 6.97
C TYR A 203 -0.82 -20.41 7.59
N ASN A 204 -0.89 -20.40 8.91
CA ASN A 204 -2.15 -20.28 9.64
C ASN A 204 -2.43 -18.78 9.91
N PRO A 205 -3.46 -18.18 9.28
CA PRO A 205 -3.79 -16.76 9.46
C PRO A 205 -4.19 -16.42 10.91
N VAL A 206 -4.61 -17.42 11.69
CA VAL A 206 -4.95 -17.26 13.11
C VAL A 206 -3.72 -17.06 13.96
N VAL A 207 -2.56 -17.62 13.57
CA VAL A 207 -1.28 -17.47 14.28
C VAL A 207 -0.50 -16.23 13.82
N GLY A 208 -0.71 -15.78 12.58
CA GLY A 208 -0.06 -14.58 12.01
C GLY A 208 -0.71 -13.25 12.39
N CYS A 209 -1.95 -13.29 12.84
CA CYS A 209 -2.60 -12.19 13.53
C CYS A 209 -2.42 -12.44 15.03
N LEU A 210 -1.65 -11.60 15.72
CA LEU A 210 -2.01 -11.37 17.12
C LEU A 210 -3.53 -11.26 17.10
N ASP A 211 -4.16 -12.17 17.80
CA ASP A 211 -5.61 -12.23 17.89
C ASP A 211 -6.12 -10.80 18.14
N LYS A 212 -7.31 -10.50 17.66
CA LYS A 212 -7.92 -9.17 17.80
C LYS A 212 -7.88 -8.70 19.27
N ALA A 213 -7.98 -9.64 20.23
CA ALA A 213 -7.87 -9.39 21.66
C ALA A 213 -6.45 -8.98 22.07
N SER A 214 -5.41 -9.67 21.60
CA SER A 214 -4.01 -9.33 21.88
C SER A 214 -3.60 -7.98 21.26
N ARG A 215 -4.12 -7.62 20.08
CA ARG A 215 -3.93 -6.28 19.50
C ARG A 215 -4.63 -5.19 20.31
N ILE A 216 -5.84 -5.46 20.82
CA ILE A 216 -6.58 -4.53 21.69
C ILE A 216 -5.83 -4.34 23.00
N VAL A 217 -5.33 -5.42 23.60
CA VAL A 217 -4.53 -5.36 24.85
C VAL A 217 -3.25 -4.58 24.63
N LEU A 218 -2.49 -4.85 23.55
CA LEU A 218 -1.28 -4.09 23.23
C LEU A 218 -1.57 -2.62 22.92
N ALA A 219 -2.66 -2.32 22.20
CA ALA A 219 -3.08 -0.94 21.95
C ALA A 219 -3.50 -0.22 23.23
N LYS A 220 -4.14 -0.93 24.17
CA LYS A 220 -4.51 -0.42 25.49
C LYS A 220 -3.29 -0.15 26.36
N ILE A 221 -2.36 -1.11 26.45
CA ILE A 221 -1.07 -0.95 27.16
C ILE A 221 -0.27 0.23 26.57
N ARG A 222 -0.22 0.37 25.23
CA ARG A 222 0.45 1.50 24.56
C ARG A 222 -0.17 2.85 24.91
N ARG A 223 -1.50 2.93 25.05
CA ARG A 223 -2.21 4.14 25.49
C ARG A 223 -1.96 4.46 26.96
N GLU A 224 -2.07 3.48 27.83
CA GLU A 224 -1.89 3.63 29.27
C GLU A 224 -0.46 4.03 29.63
N GLU A 225 0.53 3.53 28.90
CA GLU A 225 1.95 3.86 29.10
C GLU A 225 2.42 5.11 28.35
N GLY A 226 1.53 5.80 27.62
CA GLY A 226 1.87 7.01 26.86
C GLY A 226 2.91 6.77 25.76
N VAL A 227 2.94 5.55 25.20
CA VAL A 227 3.81 5.20 24.07
C VAL A 227 3.18 5.81 22.82
N THR A 228 3.62 7.02 22.46
CA THR A 228 3.24 7.64 21.19
C THR A 228 4.08 7.06 20.06
N PRO A 229 3.49 6.82 18.86
CA PRO A 229 4.24 6.45 17.67
C PRO A 229 5.40 7.43 17.46
N THR A 230 6.61 6.92 17.25
CA THR A 230 7.76 7.78 16.97
C THR A 230 7.57 8.44 15.61
N ASN A 231 7.30 9.74 15.59
CA ASN A 231 7.11 10.48 14.36
C ASN A 231 8.43 10.52 13.58
N TRP A 232 8.51 9.82 12.47
CA TRP A 232 9.69 9.75 11.59
C TRP A 232 10.21 11.13 11.16
N LYS A 233 9.33 12.13 11.05
CA LYS A 233 9.70 13.50 10.65
C LYS A 233 10.65 14.19 11.63
N ASN A 234 10.67 13.78 12.91
CA ASN A 234 11.40 14.47 13.97
C ASN A 234 12.83 13.94 14.21
N ARG A 235 13.38 13.08 13.35
CA ARG A 235 14.76 12.58 13.50
C ARG A 235 15.87 13.54 13.03
N ARG A 236 15.53 14.73 12.51
CA ARG A 236 16.51 15.80 12.30
C ARG A 236 16.50 16.72 13.53
N GLY A 237 17.22 16.30 14.57
CA GLY A 237 17.80 17.15 15.59
C GLY A 237 16.84 17.96 16.46
N THR A 238 16.08 17.31 17.34
CA THR A 238 15.73 17.86 18.65
C THR A 238 15.41 16.69 19.59
N GLY A 239 16.04 16.66 20.76
CA GLY A 239 15.91 15.59 21.74
C GLY A 239 14.51 15.55 22.36
N VAL A 240 13.65 14.69 21.86
CA VAL A 240 12.34 14.43 22.47
C VAL A 240 12.47 13.29 23.48
N SER A 241 11.96 13.56 24.68
CA SER A 241 11.94 12.68 25.85
C SER A 241 11.53 11.25 25.52
N ARG A 242 12.40 10.31 25.92
CA ARG A 242 12.29 8.87 25.68
C ARG A 242 11.53 8.21 26.82
N LYS A 243 10.21 8.05 26.72
CA LYS A 243 9.49 7.16 27.64
C LYS A 243 9.80 5.70 27.29
N LYS A 244 10.28 4.94 28.27
CA LYS A 244 10.52 3.49 28.18
C LYS A 244 9.22 2.75 28.51
N LEU A 245 9.01 1.58 27.89
CA LEU A 245 7.97 0.65 28.33
C LEU A 245 8.23 0.22 29.80
N SER A 246 7.16 0.09 30.57
CA SER A 246 7.26 -0.42 31.92
C SER A 246 7.71 -1.89 31.95
N PRO A 247 8.33 -2.36 33.06
CA PRO A 247 8.68 -3.77 33.22
C PRO A 247 7.49 -4.72 33.06
N LYS A 248 6.27 -4.25 33.37
CA LYS A 248 5.02 -5.01 33.23
C LYS A 248 4.66 -5.24 31.74
N ALA A 249 4.82 -4.22 30.90
CA ALA A 249 4.58 -4.36 29.45
C ALA A 249 5.65 -5.22 28.77
N GLN A 250 6.89 -5.18 29.27
CA GLN A 250 7.97 -6.03 28.79
C GLN A 250 7.73 -7.51 29.12
N ARG A 251 7.21 -7.84 30.32
CA ARG A 251 6.83 -9.20 30.68
C ARG A 251 5.66 -9.73 29.87
N ALA A 252 4.60 -8.93 29.69
CA ALA A 252 3.44 -9.32 28.89
C ALA A 252 3.78 -9.62 27.42
N MET A 253 4.88 -9.05 26.89
CA MET A 253 5.38 -9.34 25.55
C MET A 253 6.26 -10.58 25.45
N LEU A 254 6.77 -11.10 26.57
CA LEU A 254 7.58 -12.33 26.64
C LEU A 254 6.73 -13.56 26.94
N GLU A 255 5.52 -13.35 27.47
CA GLU A 255 4.58 -14.41 27.87
C GLU A 255 3.45 -14.63 26.83
N ALA A 256 3.40 -13.80 25.75
CA ALA A 256 2.48 -13.89 24.63
C ALA A 256 3.18 -14.36 23.34
#